data_592ac7d091a43b16ac953d7650aba54d
#
_entry.id   592ac7d091a43b16ac953d7650aba54d
#
_cell.length_a   1.000
_cell.length_b   1.000
_cell.length_c   1.000
_cell.angle_alpha   90.00
_cell.angle_beta   90.00
_cell.angle_gamma   90.00
#
_symmetry.space_group_name_H-M   'P 1'
#
loop_
_entity.id
_entity.type
_entity.pdbx_description
1 polymer ?
#
loop_
_entity_poly.entity_id
_entity_poly.type
_entity_poly.pdbx_seq_one_letter_code
_entity_poly.pdbx_strand_id
1 'polypeptide(L)'
;MKSGAISFVLAVIASSAHAQNKPTRFWNLTVNTITALQMSPAGKQEWGLNQCKNDRDGTVDHDERLRITDVSAGRYDVRLIDRTGRICIVRDIDVKEGAIFTIEEKQL
;
A
#
# COMPACT_ATOMS: atom_id res chain seq x y z
N MET A 1 0.87 -44.61 -40.77
CA MET A 1 0.93 -44.25 -40.33
C MET A 1 0.93 -43.63 -39.45
N LYS A 2 0.97 -43.23 -38.95
CA LYS A 2 0.99 -42.66 -38.20
C LYS A 2 0.96 -41.99 -37.38
N SER A 3 1.03 -41.66 -36.86
CA SER A 3 0.97 -41.00 -36.14
C SER A 3 1.10 -40.32 -35.40
N GLY A 4 1.13 -39.81 -34.95
CA GLY A 4 1.30 -39.02 -34.31
C GLY A 4 1.23 -38.46 -33.33
N ALA A 5 1.32 -38.11 -32.80
CA ALA A 5 1.30 -37.54 -31.95
C ALA A 5 1.28 -36.78 -31.12
N ILE A 6 1.24 -36.34 -30.59
CA ILE A 6 1.16 -35.64 -29.83
C ILE A 6 1.19 -34.94 -28.90
N SER A 7 1.19 -34.46 -28.36
CA SER A 7 1.22 -33.77 -27.51
C SER A 7 1.31 -33.07 -26.78
N PHE A 8 1.29 -32.65 -26.26
CA PHE A 8 1.27 -31.94 -25.51
C PHE A 8 1.30 -31.17 -24.61
N VAL A 9 1.30 -30.64 -24.12
CA VAL A 9 1.36 -29.93 -23.36
C VAL A 9 1.35 -29.28 -22.54
N LEU A 10 1.47 -28.87 -21.99
CA LEU A 10 1.42 -28.19 -21.26
C LEU A 10 1.38 -27.47 -20.44
N ALA A 11 1.35 -26.92 -19.85
CA ALA A 11 1.27 -26.23 -19.25
C ALA A 11 1.33 -25.57 -18.44
N VAL A 12 1.37 -25.18 -17.86
CA VAL A 12 1.39 -24.54 -17.09
C VAL A 12 1.34 -23.79 -16.33
N ILE A 13 1.32 -23.39 -15.77
CA ILE A 13 1.22 -22.78 -15.06
C ILE A 13 1.34 -22.01 -14.31
N ALA A 14 1.70 -21.66 -13.90
CA ALA A 14 1.90 -20.79 -13.30
C ALA A 14 1.35 -20.30 -12.38
N SER A 15 1.04 -20.20 -12.03
CA SER A 15 0.36 -19.75 -11.16
C SER A 15 0.74 -19.24 -10.07
N SER A 16 1.64 -19.42 -9.82
CA SER A 16 2.02 -18.96 -8.68
C SER A 16 1.89 -17.62 -8.42
N ALA A 17 1.96 -16.87 -9.30
CA ALA A 17 1.97 -15.50 -9.06
C ALA A 17 0.89 -15.02 -8.21
N HIS A 18 -0.16 -15.67 -8.19
CA HIS A 18 -1.19 -15.16 -7.51
C HIS A 18 -1.05 -15.25 -6.11
N ALA A 19 -0.37 -16.17 -5.66
CA ALA A 19 -0.31 -16.38 -4.28
C ALA A 19 0.23 -15.21 -3.57
N GLN A 20 0.80 -14.32 -4.30
CA GLN A 20 1.38 -13.27 -3.64
C GLN A 20 0.60 -12.10 -3.52
N ASN A 21 -0.62 -12.12 -3.74
CA ASN A 21 -1.43 -10.94 -3.73
C ASN A 21 -1.75 -10.47 -2.32
N LYS A 22 -0.73 -10.32 -1.49
CA LYS A 22 -0.89 -9.70 -0.21
C LYS A 22 -1.14 -8.23 -0.44
N PRO A 23 -2.03 -7.60 0.32
CA PRO A 23 -2.25 -6.18 0.17
C PRO A 23 -1.06 -5.39 0.69
N THR A 24 -0.78 -4.29 0.05
CA THR A 24 0.13 -3.30 0.59
C THR A 24 -0.57 -2.62 1.75
N ARG A 25 0.12 -2.37 2.85
CA ARG A 25 -0.50 -1.80 4.03
C ARG A 25 0.38 -0.73 4.67
N PHE A 26 -0.27 0.19 5.31
CA PHE A 26 0.35 1.19 6.15
C PHE A 26 0.08 0.82 7.61
N TRP A 27 1.09 0.89 8.45
CA TRP A 27 0.96 0.61 9.88
C TRP A 27 1.17 1.91 10.64
N ASN A 28 0.14 2.37 11.34
CA ASN A 28 0.20 3.62 12.08
C ASN A 28 0.91 3.46 13.41
N LEU A 29 2.15 3.89 13.47
CA LEU A 29 2.92 3.88 14.72
C LEU A 29 3.07 5.29 15.29
N THR A 30 2.23 6.23 14.82
CA THR A 30 2.15 7.55 15.44
C THR A 30 1.25 7.47 16.67
N VAL A 31 1.26 8.48 17.51
CA VAL A 31 0.48 8.43 18.76
C VAL A 31 -0.99 8.73 18.56
N ASN A 32 -1.37 9.30 17.43
CA ASN A 32 -2.76 9.73 17.21
C ASN A 32 -3.46 8.94 16.12
N THR A 33 -4.76 8.95 16.14
CA THR A 33 -5.59 8.41 15.06
C THR A 33 -5.42 9.27 13.82
N ILE A 34 -5.18 8.63 12.68
CA ILE A 34 -5.04 9.31 11.40
C ILE A 34 -6.40 9.33 10.71
N THR A 35 -6.82 10.50 10.29
CA THR A 35 -8.14 10.70 9.68
C THR A 35 -8.05 10.87 8.16
N ALA A 36 -6.89 11.13 7.63
CA ALA A 36 -6.68 11.17 6.18
C ALA A 36 -5.24 10.80 5.87
N LEU A 37 -5.04 10.04 4.80
CA LEU A 37 -3.72 9.66 4.34
C LEU A 37 -3.74 9.69 2.81
N GLN A 38 -2.88 10.51 2.22
CA GLN A 38 -2.76 10.59 0.78
C GLN A 38 -1.31 10.38 0.40
N MET A 39 -1.08 9.80 -0.74
CA MET A 39 0.26 9.48 -1.23
C MET A 39 0.49 10.15 -2.57
N SER A 40 1.71 10.58 -2.80
CA SER A 40 2.16 11.13 -4.08
C SER A 40 3.48 10.49 -4.44
N PRO A 41 3.75 10.21 -5.70
CA PRO A 41 5.11 9.85 -6.08
C PRO A 41 6.07 10.92 -5.55
N ALA A 42 7.22 10.49 -5.08
CA ALA A 42 8.14 11.38 -4.37
C ALA A 42 8.48 12.64 -5.18
N GLY A 43 8.32 13.78 -4.56
CA GLY A 43 8.64 15.07 -5.18
C GLY A 43 7.61 15.60 -6.16
N LYS A 44 6.49 14.90 -6.39
CA LYS A 44 5.54 15.30 -7.41
C LYS A 44 4.37 16.13 -6.90
N GLN A 45 4.04 16.02 -5.64
CA GLN A 45 2.87 16.70 -5.06
C GLN A 45 1.57 16.37 -5.82
N GLU A 46 1.47 15.15 -6.27
CA GLU A 46 0.27 14.65 -6.95
C GLU A 46 -0.47 13.75 -5.97
N TRP A 47 -1.17 14.37 -5.04
CA TRP A 47 -1.80 13.64 -3.94
C TRP A 47 -2.97 12.81 -4.44
N GLY A 48 -2.91 11.53 -4.17
CA GLY A 48 -3.97 10.61 -4.57
C GLY A 48 -5.16 10.63 -3.62
N LEU A 49 -5.97 9.60 -3.70
CA LEU A 49 -7.16 9.53 -2.89
C LEU A 49 -6.81 9.38 -1.41
N ASN A 50 -7.77 9.66 -0.55
CA ASN A 50 -7.61 9.44 0.87
C ASN A 50 -7.73 7.93 1.15
N GLN A 51 -6.61 7.31 1.47
CA GLN A 51 -6.54 5.87 1.71
C GLN A 51 -7.32 5.45 2.96
N CYS A 52 -7.57 6.37 3.89
CA CYS A 52 -8.35 6.04 5.08
C CYS A 52 -9.76 5.57 4.73
N LYS A 53 -10.24 5.89 3.52
CA LYS A 53 -11.54 5.40 3.10
C LYS A 53 -11.56 3.89 2.91
N ASN A 54 -10.41 3.25 2.88
CA ASN A 54 -10.34 1.79 2.79
C ASN A 54 -10.66 1.13 4.16
N ASP A 55 -10.65 1.89 5.22
CA ASP A 55 -11.03 1.39 6.53
C ASP A 55 -12.51 1.60 6.76
N ARG A 56 -13.15 0.69 7.47
CA ARG A 56 -14.58 0.77 7.70
C ARG A 56 -14.96 2.06 8.41
N ASP A 57 -14.14 2.50 9.35
CA ASP A 57 -14.44 3.70 10.13
C ASP A 57 -13.88 4.97 9.50
N GLY A 58 -13.12 4.84 8.41
CA GLY A 58 -12.52 5.99 7.76
C GLY A 58 -11.31 6.56 8.48
N THR A 59 -10.78 5.84 9.46
CA THR A 59 -9.64 6.30 10.26
C THR A 59 -8.69 5.14 10.52
N VAL A 60 -7.47 5.44 10.93
CA VAL A 60 -6.49 4.43 11.30
C VAL A 60 -5.96 4.79 12.68
N ASP A 61 -6.32 3.98 13.66
CA ASP A 61 -5.89 4.22 15.03
C ASP A 61 -4.43 3.83 15.23
N HIS A 62 -3.87 4.27 16.35
CA HIS A 62 -2.52 3.85 16.72
C HIS A 62 -2.43 2.31 16.70
N ASP A 63 -1.35 1.83 16.12
CA ASP A 63 -1.05 0.39 16.02
C ASP A 63 -1.97 -0.37 15.05
N GLU A 64 -2.82 0.32 14.31
CA GLU A 64 -3.66 -0.30 13.31
C GLU A 64 -2.98 -0.31 11.95
N ARG A 65 -3.38 -1.26 11.10
CA ARG A 65 -2.88 -1.34 9.74
C ARG A 65 -3.99 -0.99 8.77
N LEU A 66 -3.65 -0.22 7.76
CA LEU A 66 -4.57 0.24 6.74
C LEU A 66 -4.20 -0.35 5.39
N ARG A 67 -5.17 -0.90 4.68
CA ARG A 67 -4.93 -1.35 3.32
C ARG A 67 -4.70 -0.14 2.42
N ILE A 68 -3.68 -0.22 1.59
CA ILE A 68 -3.37 0.80 0.60
C ILE A 68 -3.76 0.24 -0.78
N THR A 69 -4.49 1.03 -1.55
CA THR A 69 -4.97 0.61 -2.87
C THR A 69 -4.47 1.56 -3.95
N ASP A 70 -4.37 1.05 -5.17
CA ASP A 70 -4.00 1.83 -6.34
C ASP A 70 -2.64 2.52 -6.24
N VAL A 71 -1.70 1.87 -5.55
CA VAL A 71 -0.35 2.37 -5.41
C VAL A 71 0.61 1.25 -5.77
N SER A 72 1.44 1.47 -6.78
CA SER A 72 2.45 0.51 -7.19
C SER A 72 3.71 0.72 -6.37
N ALA A 73 4.65 -0.22 -6.47
CA ALA A 73 5.92 -0.10 -5.78
C ALA A 73 6.65 1.17 -6.23
N GLY A 74 7.32 1.83 -5.31
CA GLY A 74 8.08 3.03 -5.62
C GLY A 74 8.33 3.88 -4.39
N ARG A 75 8.81 5.07 -4.63
CA ARG A 75 9.06 6.01 -3.53
C ARG A 75 7.96 7.06 -3.52
N TYR A 76 7.45 7.33 -2.33
CA TYR A 76 6.30 8.20 -2.15
C TYR A 76 6.48 9.19 -1.02
N ASP A 77 5.86 10.34 -1.18
CA ASP A 77 5.63 11.25 -0.06
C ASP A 77 4.24 10.90 0.50
N VAL A 78 4.08 10.92 1.80
CA VAL A 78 2.83 10.58 2.45
C VAL A 78 2.37 11.78 3.27
N ARG A 79 1.16 12.26 2.97
CA ARG A 79 0.56 13.36 3.73
C ARG A 79 -0.49 12.78 4.65
N LEU A 80 -0.35 13.04 5.94
CA LEU A 80 -1.32 12.58 6.90
C LEU A 80 -1.96 13.75 7.61
N ILE A 81 -3.22 13.56 7.99
CA ILE A 81 -3.93 14.46 8.89
C ILE A 81 -4.36 13.61 10.06
N ASP A 82 -4.07 14.03 11.27
CA ASP A 82 -4.47 13.29 12.46
C ASP A 82 -5.68 13.94 13.14
N ARG A 83 -6.18 13.26 14.17
CA ARG A 83 -7.40 13.70 14.85
C ARG A 83 -7.24 15.05 15.54
N THR A 84 -6.02 15.48 15.82
CA THR A 84 -5.81 16.79 16.43
C THR A 84 -5.83 17.90 15.37
N GLY A 85 -5.90 17.54 14.10
CA GLY A 85 -5.87 18.50 12.99
C GLY A 85 -4.47 18.78 12.48
N ARG A 86 -3.47 18.10 13.00
CA ARG A 86 -2.09 18.27 12.55
C ARG A 86 -1.93 17.66 11.16
N ILE A 87 -1.30 18.41 10.26
CA ILE A 87 -1.01 17.94 8.90
C ILE A 87 0.50 17.75 8.79
N CYS A 88 0.91 16.56 8.40
CA CYS A 88 2.33 16.22 8.27
C CYS A 88 2.60 15.59 6.94
N ILE A 89 3.77 15.86 6.37
CA ILE A 89 4.23 15.19 5.16
C ILE A 89 5.51 14.45 5.51
N VAL A 90 5.52 13.14 5.30
CA VAL A 90 6.70 12.32 5.47
C VAL A 90 7.20 11.98 4.08
N ARG A 91 8.43 12.33 3.78
CA ARG A 91 8.92 12.25 2.41
C ARG A 91 9.71 10.99 2.13
N ASP A 92 9.67 10.58 0.90
CA ASP A 92 10.58 9.58 0.32
C ASP A 92 10.50 8.22 1.02
N ILE A 93 9.29 7.74 1.20
CA ILE A 93 9.04 6.41 1.78
C ILE A 93 9.13 5.37 0.68
N ASP A 94 9.86 4.30 0.94
CA ASP A 94 9.97 3.18 0.01
C ASP A 94 8.78 2.24 0.21
N VAL A 95 7.95 2.14 -0.80
CA VAL A 95 6.76 1.29 -0.75
C VAL A 95 6.97 0.09 -1.68
N LYS A 96 6.80 -1.11 -1.14
CA LYS A 96 6.88 -2.33 -1.91
C LYS A 96 5.52 -3.01 -1.94
N GLU A 97 5.13 -3.52 -3.09
CA GLU A 97 3.85 -4.19 -3.18
C GLU A 97 3.76 -5.38 -2.25
N GLY A 98 2.65 -5.52 -1.58
CA GLY A 98 2.43 -6.65 -0.67
C GLY A 98 3.18 -6.51 0.65
N ALA A 99 3.83 -5.39 0.89
CA ALA A 99 4.57 -5.18 2.13
C ALA A 99 3.89 -4.12 3.00
N ILE A 100 4.41 -3.95 4.18
CA ILE A 100 3.89 -2.97 5.13
C ILE A 100 4.93 -1.86 5.24
N PHE A 101 4.50 -0.61 5.13
CA PHE A 101 5.36 0.51 5.48
C PHE A 101 4.82 1.19 6.73
N THR A 102 5.69 1.77 7.53
CA THR A 102 5.32 2.35 8.81
C THR A 102 5.66 3.83 8.85
N ILE A 103 4.91 4.57 9.65
CA ILE A 103 5.29 5.93 10.00
C ILE A 103 5.20 6.02 11.52
N GLU A 104 6.27 6.51 12.13
CA GLU A 104 6.37 6.66 13.56
C GLU A 104 6.26 8.12 13.94
N GLU A 105 5.93 8.37 15.17
CA GLU A 105 5.75 9.75 15.66
C GLU A 105 6.99 10.61 15.42
N LYS A 106 8.16 10.06 15.57
CA LYS A 106 9.39 10.84 15.40
C LYS A 106 9.62 11.32 13.97
N GLN A 107 8.88 10.79 13.00
CA GLN A 107 9.00 11.23 11.62
C GLN A 107 8.09 12.42 11.32
N LEU A 108 7.23 12.76 12.24
CA LEU A 108 6.29 13.86 12.07
C LEU A 108 6.85 15.20 12.66
#